data_afb6e2d203b8a8026f10c9da9d53459f
#
_entry.id   afb6e2d203b8a8026f10c9da9d53459f
#
_cell.length_a   1.000
_cell.length_b   1.000
_cell.length_c   1.000
_cell.angle_alpha   90.00
_cell.angle_beta   90.00
_cell.angle_gamma   90.00
#
_symmetry.space_group_name_H-M   'P 1'
#
loop_
_entity.id
_entity.type
_entity.pdbx_description
1 polymer ?
#
loop_
_entity_poly.entity_id
_entity_poly.type
_entity_poly.pdbx_seq_one_letter_code
_entity_poly.pdbx_strand_id
1 'polypeptide(L)'
;AVQHAKAGLKAIYLSGWQVAADANSAGEMYPDQSLYPYDSAPKLVESMNNALIRADQIQHMEIKDGDMKEKDKTDYMLPIIADGEAGFGGPLNVFELAKKFIKAGAAGVHFEDQLASEKKCGHMGGKVLVPTGTMVKNLKSARLAADIANVPLIILARTDANAAKLITNDHDENDKAFLTGERSPEGFFYVKHGIEQAISRGLAYAPYADLIWCETATPNLEEAKKFADAIHKKYPGKLLAYN
;
A
#
# COMPACT_ATOMS: atom_id res chain seq x y z
N ALA A 1 0.65 -17.44 -6.33
CA ALA A 1 -0.55 -17.48 -5.50
C ALA A 1 -0.86 -18.93 -5.03
N VAL A 2 -1.10 -19.88 -5.94
CA VAL A 2 -1.46 -21.28 -5.58
C VAL A 2 -0.42 -21.95 -4.67
N GLN A 3 0.88 -21.78 -4.95
CA GLN A 3 1.95 -22.35 -4.10
C GLN A 3 1.98 -21.70 -2.70
N HIS A 4 1.63 -20.43 -2.57
CA HIS A 4 1.51 -19.77 -1.26
C HIS A 4 0.42 -20.42 -0.40
N ALA A 5 -0.75 -20.68 -0.99
CA ALA A 5 -1.85 -21.38 -0.32
C ALA A 5 -1.43 -22.78 0.12
N LYS A 6 -0.82 -23.58 -0.78
CA LYS A 6 -0.30 -24.92 -0.48
C LYS A 6 0.78 -24.92 0.61
N ALA A 7 1.57 -23.86 0.72
CA ALA A 7 2.55 -23.68 1.79
C ALA A 7 1.92 -23.25 3.13
N GLY A 8 0.62 -23.03 3.19
CA GLY A 8 -0.11 -22.67 4.41
C GLY A 8 -0.07 -21.19 4.78
N LEU A 9 0.37 -20.32 3.88
CA LEU A 9 0.29 -18.87 4.06
C LEU A 9 -1.18 -18.42 4.15
N LYS A 10 -1.44 -17.33 4.88
CA LYS A 10 -2.80 -16.86 5.19
C LYS A 10 -3.21 -15.62 4.43
N ALA A 11 -2.27 -14.99 3.73
CA ALA A 11 -2.50 -13.82 2.90
C ALA A 11 -1.41 -13.72 1.84
N ILE A 12 -1.67 -12.93 0.81
CA ILE A 12 -0.72 -12.62 -0.26
C ILE A 12 -0.53 -11.11 -0.29
N TYR A 13 0.73 -10.66 -0.32
CA TYR A 13 1.08 -9.28 -0.65
C TYR A 13 1.50 -9.18 -2.11
N LEU A 14 0.84 -8.30 -2.86
CA LEU A 14 1.18 -8.00 -4.24
C LEU A 14 2.03 -6.73 -4.27
N SER A 15 3.32 -6.89 -4.54
CA SER A 15 4.32 -5.82 -4.54
C SER A 15 4.29 -5.01 -5.84
N GLY A 16 4.24 -3.68 -5.75
CA GLY A 16 4.40 -2.78 -6.90
C GLY A 16 5.78 -2.88 -7.54
N TRP A 17 6.82 -3.12 -6.73
CA TRP A 17 8.16 -3.39 -7.24
C TRP A 17 8.19 -4.59 -8.19
N GLN A 18 7.52 -5.68 -7.85
CA GLN A 18 7.41 -6.87 -8.70
C GLN A 18 6.58 -6.58 -9.96
N VAL A 19 5.51 -5.79 -9.83
CA VAL A 19 4.69 -5.33 -10.98
C VAL A 19 5.55 -4.52 -11.94
N ALA A 20 6.36 -3.59 -11.44
CA ALA A 20 7.28 -2.80 -12.26
C ALA A 20 8.30 -3.69 -12.99
N ALA A 21 8.87 -4.68 -12.28
CA ALA A 21 9.95 -5.51 -12.81
C ALA A 21 9.51 -6.45 -13.95
N ASP A 22 8.43 -7.21 -13.77
CA ASP A 22 8.09 -8.28 -14.73
C ASP A 22 6.59 -8.60 -14.86
N ALA A 23 5.71 -7.89 -14.17
CA ALA A 23 4.30 -8.25 -14.09
C ALA A 23 3.35 -7.10 -14.48
N ASN A 24 3.81 -6.12 -15.24
CA ASN A 24 2.97 -5.02 -15.70
C ASN A 24 2.33 -5.29 -17.06
N SER A 25 1.22 -4.59 -17.32
CA SER A 25 0.45 -4.76 -18.57
C SER A 25 1.09 -4.12 -19.80
N ALA A 26 2.18 -3.35 -19.64
CA ALA A 26 2.96 -2.84 -20.76
C ALA A 26 3.93 -3.89 -21.35
N GLY A 27 4.23 -4.96 -20.58
CA GLY A 27 5.21 -5.97 -21.01
C GLY A 27 6.65 -5.47 -20.95
N GLU A 28 6.90 -4.40 -20.20
CA GLU A 28 8.21 -3.75 -20.07
C GLU A 28 8.82 -4.02 -18.69
N MET A 29 10.13 -3.86 -18.58
CA MET A 29 10.85 -3.85 -17.30
C MET A 29 11.07 -2.41 -16.88
N TYR A 30 10.44 -1.99 -15.77
CA TYR A 30 10.58 -0.66 -15.19
C TYR A 30 11.29 -0.69 -13.84
N PRO A 31 11.99 0.39 -13.47
CA PRO A 31 12.31 0.63 -12.07
C PRO A 31 11.02 0.86 -11.27
N ASP A 32 11.10 0.67 -9.96
CA ASP A 32 9.98 0.92 -9.04
C ASP A 32 9.71 2.43 -8.86
N GLN A 33 9.12 3.04 -9.88
CA GLN A 33 8.84 4.48 -9.99
C GLN A 33 7.45 4.76 -10.58
N SER A 34 6.51 3.82 -10.47
CA SER A 34 5.14 3.95 -10.99
C SER A 34 5.07 4.30 -12.48
N LEU A 35 6.00 3.78 -13.30
CA LEU A 35 6.04 4.03 -14.74
C LEU A 35 5.13 3.11 -15.54
N TYR A 36 4.68 2.02 -14.95
CA TYR A 36 3.79 1.06 -15.58
C TYR A 36 2.34 1.57 -15.60
N PRO A 37 1.48 1.06 -16.49
CA PRO A 37 0.07 1.42 -16.52
C PRO A 37 -0.62 1.17 -15.18
N TYR A 38 -1.36 2.15 -14.68
CA TYR A 38 -1.97 2.15 -13.33
C TYR A 38 -2.90 0.95 -13.05
N ASP A 39 -3.39 0.29 -14.08
CA ASP A 39 -4.25 -0.89 -13.96
C ASP A 39 -3.50 -2.22 -13.96
N SER A 40 -2.16 -2.20 -13.99
CA SER A 40 -1.33 -3.42 -14.02
C SER A 40 -1.50 -4.23 -12.73
N ALA A 41 -1.38 -3.60 -11.56
CA ALA A 41 -1.56 -4.27 -10.28
C ALA A 41 -2.99 -4.84 -10.10
N PRO A 42 -4.08 -4.11 -10.40
CA PRO A 42 -5.42 -4.70 -10.41
C PRO A 42 -5.59 -5.91 -11.34
N LYS A 43 -5.04 -5.87 -12.56
CA LYS A 43 -5.07 -7.01 -13.48
C LYS A 43 -4.33 -8.23 -12.92
N LEU A 44 -3.21 -8.01 -12.26
CA LEU A 44 -2.46 -9.10 -11.62
C LEU A 44 -3.23 -9.69 -10.43
N VAL A 45 -3.91 -8.87 -9.61
CA VAL A 45 -4.82 -9.35 -8.55
C VAL A 45 -5.90 -10.25 -9.14
N GLU A 46 -6.56 -9.82 -10.23
CA GLU A 46 -7.59 -10.61 -10.92
C GLU A 46 -7.04 -11.96 -11.40
N SER A 47 -5.86 -11.95 -12.03
CA SER A 47 -5.18 -13.16 -12.51
C SER A 47 -4.84 -14.12 -11.37
N MET A 48 -4.37 -13.59 -10.22
CA MET A 48 -4.06 -14.39 -9.03
C MET A 48 -5.33 -14.98 -8.42
N ASN A 49 -6.40 -14.22 -8.29
CA ASN A 49 -7.69 -14.72 -7.82
C ASN A 49 -8.26 -15.81 -8.72
N ASN A 50 -8.19 -15.62 -10.04
CA ASN A 50 -8.62 -16.65 -11.01
C ASN A 50 -7.83 -17.94 -10.87
N ALA A 51 -6.52 -17.87 -10.64
CA ALA A 51 -5.68 -19.04 -10.39
C ALA A 51 -6.05 -19.77 -9.08
N LEU A 52 -6.33 -19.02 -8.02
CA LEU A 52 -6.76 -19.57 -6.72
C LEU A 52 -8.14 -20.23 -6.83
N ILE A 53 -9.11 -19.56 -7.47
CA ILE A 53 -10.45 -20.10 -7.74
C ILE A 53 -10.35 -21.40 -8.56
N ARG A 54 -9.50 -21.42 -9.58
CA ARG A 54 -9.32 -22.62 -10.41
C ARG A 54 -8.72 -23.79 -9.61
N ALA A 55 -7.73 -23.51 -8.75
CA ALA A 55 -7.14 -24.52 -7.87
C ALA A 55 -8.19 -25.09 -6.89
N ASP A 56 -9.04 -24.22 -6.34
CA ASP A 56 -10.14 -24.63 -5.47
C ASP A 56 -11.17 -25.50 -6.18
N GLN A 57 -11.55 -25.15 -7.41
CA GLN A 57 -12.45 -25.96 -8.23
C GLN A 57 -11.89 -27.38 -8.48
N ILE A 58 -10.58 -27.48 -8.79
CA ILE A 58 -9.91 -28.75 -9.05
C ILE A 58 -9.95 -29.62 -7.80
N GLN A 59 -9.55 -29.11 -6.63
CA GLN A 59 -9.56 -29.92 -5.41
C GLN A 59 -10.96 -30.38 -5.01
N HIS A 60 -12.00 -29.57 -5.27
CA HIS A 60 -13.38 -29.99 -5.01
C HIS A 60 -13.80 -31.16 -5.91
N MET A 61 -13.35 -31.19 -7.16
CA MET A 61 -13.58 -32.34 -8.04
C MET A 61 -12.82 -33.58 -7.55
N GLU A 62 -11.53 -33.44 -7.20
CA GLU A 62 -10.70 -34.53 -6.67
C GLU A 62 -11.30 -35.15 -5.39
N ILE A 63 -11.87 -34.32 -4.50
CA ILE A 63 -12.56 -34.78 -3.30
C ILE A 63 -13.83 -35.55 -3.69
N LYS A 64 -14.63 -35.00 -4.62
CA LYS A 64 -15.88 -35.65 -5.06
C LYS A 64 -15.64 -36.99 -5.73
N ASP A 65 -14.57 -37.09 -6.51
CA ASP A 65 -14.19 -38.32 -7.23
C ASP A 65 -13.47 -39.32 -6.33
N GLY A 66 -13.11 -38.94 -5.11
CA GLY A 66 -12.45 -39.81 -4.12
C GLY A 66 -10.93 -39.87 -4.20
N ASP A 67 -10.34 -39.06 -5.08
CA ASP A 67 -8.89 -39.00 -5.26
C ASP A 67 -8.20 -38.18 -4.14
N MET A 68 -8.93 -37.29 -3.46
CA MET A 68 -8.48 -36.50 -2.34
C MET A 68 -9.43 -36.61 -1.14
N LYS A 69 -8.90 -36.55 0.08
CA LYS A 69 -9.71 -36.53 1.31
C LYS A 69 -10.06 -35.11 1.73
N GLU A 70 -11.27 -34.86 2.19
CA GLU A 70 -11.73 -33.56 2.69
C GLU A 70 -10.77 -32.94 3.73
N LYS A 71 -10.19 -33.75 4.60
CA LYS A 71 -9.24 -33.28 5.63
C LYS A 71 -7.94 -32.74 5.09
N ASP A 72 -7.59 -33.02 3.83
CA ASP A 72 -6.36 -32.61 3.16
C ASP A 72 -6.60 -31.36 2.28
N LYS A 73 -7.82 -30.79 2.35
CA LYS A 73 -8.23 -29.61 1.61
C LYS A 73 -7.38 -28.38 1.95
N THR A 74 -6.91 -27.71 0.92
CA THR A 74 -6.20 -26.41 1.03
C THR A 74 -7.21 -25.27 0.95
N ASP A 75 -7.11 -24.29 1.84
CA ASP A 75 -7.84 -23.04 1.70
C ASP A 75 -7.15 -22.16 0.67
N TYR A 76 -7.74 -22.06 -0.53
CA TYR A 76 -7.23 -21.24 -1.61
C TYR A 76 -7.77 -19.81 -1.59
N MET A 77 -8.78 -19.48 -0.76
CA MET A 77 -9.41 -18.16 -0.72
C MET A 77 -8.57 -17.17 0.11
N LEU A 78 -7.29 -17.02 -0.25
CA LEU A 78 -6.38 -16.13 0.45
C LEU A 78 -6.67 -14.66 0.13
N PRO A 79 -6.78 -13.77 1.13
CA PRO A 79 -6.88 -12.34 0.90
C PRO A 79 -5.60 -11.80 0.25
N ILE A 80 -5.77 -10.96 -0.78
CA ILE A 80 -4.67 -10.28 -1.48
C ILE A 80 -4.69 -8.81 -1.06
N ILE A 81 -3.57 -8.35 -0.46
CA ILE A 81 -3.30 -6.94 -0.20
C ILE A 81 -2.38 -6.43 -1.30
N ALA A 82 -2.79 -5.37 -1.99
CA ALA A 82 -2.09 -4.89 -3.18
C ALA A 82 -1.44 -3.52 -2.97
N ASP A 83 -0.37 -3.30 -3.71
CA ASP A 83 0.32 -2.01 -3.81
C ASP A 83 -0.47 -1.06 -4.72
N GLY A 84 -0.95 0.04 -4.17
CA GLY A 84 -1.60 1.14 -4.88
C GLY A 84 -0.65 2.28 -5.21
N GLU A 85 0.65 2.12 -4.93
CA GLU A 85 1.68 3.13 -5.15
C GLU A 85 1.30 4.46 -4.49
N ALA A 86 1.68 5.59 -5.07
CA ALA A 86 1.19 6.91 -4.66
C ALA A 86 -0.18 7.27 -5.28
N GLY A 87 -0.92 6.28 -5.80
CA GLY A 87 -2.25 6.46 -6.40
C GLY A 87 -2.24 6.93 -7.85
N PHE A 88 -1.08 7.00 -8.51
CA PHE A 88 -0.91 7.42 -9.92
C PHE A 88 -1.46 8.81 -10.24
N GLY A 89 -1.56 9.68 -9.24
CA GLY A 89 -2.04 11.06 -9.38
C GLY A 89 -2.69 11.58 -8.12
N GLY A 90 -3.78 12.33 -8.27
CA GLY A 90 -4.52 12.91 -7.16
C GLY A 90 -5.71 12.05 -6.68
N PRO A 91 -6.60 12.63 -5.83
CA PRO A 91 -7.72 11.90 -5.24
C PRO A 91 -8.65 11.22 -6.25
N LEU A 92 -8.85 11.79 -7.43
CA LEU A 92 -9.68 11.18 -8.48
C LEU A 92 -9.03 9.93 -9.06
N ASN A 93 -7.70 9.95 -9.25
CA ASN A 93 -6.96 8.77 -9.70
C ASN A 93 -7.03 7.65 -8.65
N VAL A 94 -6.88 7.99 -7.37
CA VAL A 94 -7.00 7.03 -6.26
C VAL A 94 -8.39 6.41 -6.21
N PHE A 95 -9.45 7.22 -6.41
CA PHE A 95 -10.83 6.73 -6.47
C PHE A 95 -11.01 5.69 -7.58
N GLU A 96 -10.60 6.01 -8.81
CA GLU A 96 -10.72 5.09 -9.93
C GLU A 96 -9.84 3.84 -9.79
N LEU A 97 -8.65 4.00 -9.23
CA LEU A 97 -7.75 2.87 -8.95
C LEU A 97 -8.34 1.93 -7.88
N ALA A 98 -8.87 2.48 -6.79
CA ALA A 98 -9.54 1.68 -5.75
C ALA A 98 -10.72 0.88 -6.32
N LYS A 99 -11.54 1.48 -7.19
CA LYS A 99 -12.60 0.75 -7.91
C LYS A 99 -12.07 -0.43 -8.72
N LYS A 100 -10.92 -0.27 -9.39
CA LYS A 100 -10.30 -1.36 -10.15
C LYS A 100 -9.82 -2.49 -9.24
N PHE A 101 -9.21 -2.17 -8.09
CA PHE A 101 -8.81 -3.17 -7.10
C PHE A 101 -10.02 -3.91 -6.52
N ILE A 102 -11.10 -3.20 -6.20
CA ILE A 102 -12.35 -3.81 -5.74
C ILE A 102 -12.89 -4.80 -6.79
N LYS A 103 -12.97 -4.37 -8.05
CA LYS A 103 -13.44 -5.20 -9.16
C LYS A 103 -12.56 -6.44 -9.37
N ALA A 104 -11.26 -6.32 -9.17
CA ALA A 104 -10.30 -7.42 -9.25
C ALA A 104 -10.36 -8.39 -8.05
N GLY A 105 -11.10 -8.05 -7.00
CA GLY A 105 -11.24 -8.86 -5.78
C GLY A 105 -10.08 -8.71 -4.80
N ALA A 106 -9.40 -7.56 -4.77
CA ALA A 106 -8.44 -7.26 -3.72
C ALA A 106 -9.14 -7.17 -2.36
N ALA A 107 -8.55 -7.77 -1.33
CA ALA A 107 -9.01 -7.64 0.05
C ALA A 107 -8.59 -6.31 0.68
N GLY A 108 -7.48 -5.75 0.23
CA GLY A 108 -6.99 -4.46 0.69
C GLY A 108 -6.01 -3.83 -0.29
N VAL A 109 -5.75 -2.54 -0.08
CA VAL A 109 -4.80 -1.76 -0.87
C VAL A 109 -4.08 -0.77 0.03
N HIS A 110 -2.77 -0.61 -0.15
CA HIS A 110 -2.07 0.51 0.47
C HIS A 110 -1.83 1.63 -0.54
N PHE A 111 -1.80 2.85 -0.01
CA PHE A 111 -1.34 4.05 -0.71
C PHE A 111 -0.25 4.71 0.12
N GLU A 112 0.72 5.34 -0.56
CA GLU A 112 1.83 6.02 0.07
C GLU A 112 1.80 7.53 -0.14
N ASP A 113 2.42 8.28 0.76
CA ASP A 113 2.40 9.75 0.78
C ASP A 113 3.49 10.40 -0.08
N GLN A 114 3.98 9.70 -1.11
CA GLN A 114 4.89 10.26 -2.10
C GLN A 114 4.14 11.04 -3.19
N LEU A 115 4.82 12.00 -3.80
CA LEU A 115 4.38 12.64 -5.05
C LEU A 115 4.44 11.60 -6.19
N ALA A 116 3.32 11.33 -6.83
CA ALA A 116 3.20 10.26 -7.82
C ALA A 116 4.19 10.40 -9.00
N SER A 117 4.46 11.63 -9.47
CA SER A 117 5.42 11.89 -10.56
C SER A 117 6.88 11.71 -10.15
N GLU A 118 7.19 11.73 -8.85
CA GLU A 118 8.55 11.61 -8.29
C GLU A 118 8.71 10.35 -7.41
N LYS A 119 7.78 9.42 -7.53
CA LYS A 119 7.78 8.19 -6.73
C LYS A 119 9.08 7.41 -6.89
N LYS A 120 9.61 6.96 -5.76
CA LYS A 120 10.78 6.08 -5.67
C LYS A 120 10.47 4.87 -4.79
N CYS A 121 11.16 3.77 -5.02
CA CYS A 121 11.16 2.62 -4.11
C CYS A 121 11.45 3.07 -2.67
N GLY A 122 10.78 2.46 -1.69
CA GLY A 122 10.90 2.82 -0.28
C GLY A 122 12.33 2.88 0.26
N HIS A 123 13.22 2.04 -0.26
CA HIS A 123 14.63 1.98 0.12
C HIS A 123 15.51 3.03 -0.57
N MET A 124 15.00 3.73 -1.58
CA MET A 124 15.79 4.71 -2.35
C MET A 124 15.67 6.12 -1.77
N GLY A 125 16.72 6.92 -2.01
CA GLY A 125 16.71 8.36 -1.77
C GLY A 125 15.95 9.15 -2.84
N GLY A 126 15.71 10.44 -2.60
CA GLY A 126 15.07 11.34 -3.56
C GLY A 126 13.54 11.31 -3.53
N LYS A 127 12.95 10.69 -2.53
CA LYS A 127 11.50 10.71 -2.32
C LYS A 127 11.00 12.11 -2.00
N VAL A 128 9.86 12.48 -2.61
CA VAL A 128 9.17 13.76 -2.38
C VAL A 128 7.80 13.45 -1.78
N LEU A 129 7.54 13.98 -0.59
CA LEU A 129 6.25 13.81 0.08
C LEU A 129 5.20 14.76 -0.52
N VAL A 130 3.95 14.32 -0.54
CA VAL A 130 2.80 15.24 -0.62
C VAL A 130 2.45 15.76 0.78
N PRO A 131 1.76 16.91 0.92
CA PRO A 131 1.27 17.36 2.21
C PRO A 131 0.40 16.31 2.90
N THR A 132 0.47 16.27 4.23
CA THR A 132 -0.33 15.34 5.04
C THR A 132 -1.81 15.37 4.68
N GLY A 133 -2.40 16.57 4.52
CA GLY A 133 -3.81 16.72 4.12
C GLY A 133 -4.12 16.23 2.71
N THR A 134 -3.13 16.22 1.79
CA THR A 134 -3.29 15.64 0.46
C THR A 134 -3.40 14.11 0.56
N MET A 135 -2.53 13.48 1.34
CA MET A 135 -2.63 12.04 1.58
C MET A 135 -3.97 11.67 2.26
N VAL A 136 -4.42 12.46 3.23
CA VAL A 136 -5.75 12.26 3.86
C VAL A 136 -6.87 12.32 2.81
N LYS A 137 -6.80 13.22 1.83
CA LYS A 137 -7.79 13.27 0.72
C LYS A 137 -7.72 11.98 -0.12
N ASN A 138 -6.54 11.47 -0.41
CA ASN A 138 -6.35 10.22 -1.13
C ASN A 138 -6.99 9.04 -0.37
N LEU A 139 -6.72 8.91 0.93
CA LEU A 139 -7.32 7.86 1.78
C LEU A 139 -8.85 7.96 1.81
N LYS A 140 -9.41 9.17 1.93
CA LYS A 140 -10.86 9.40 1.86
C LYS A 140 -11.44 9.00 0.49
N SER A 141 -10.73 9.27 -0.60
CA SER A 141 -11.14 8.85 -1.94
C SER A 141 -11.19 7.34 -2.10
N ALA A 142 -10.19 6.64 -1.58
CA ALA A 142 -10.19 5.17 -1.58
C ALA A 142 -11.36 4.61 -0.74
N ARG A 143 -11.61 5.18 0.45
CA ARG A 143 -12.75 4.80 1.30
C ARG A 143 -14.07 5.06 0.60
N LEU A 144 -14.23 6.22 -0.04
CA LEU A 144 -15.45 6.55 -0.79
C LEU A 144 -15.73 5.52 -1.90
N ALA A 145 -14.69 5.07 -2.61
CA ALA A 145 -14.84 4.03 -3.63
C ALA A 145 -15.34 2.71 -3.03
N ALA A 146 -14.81 2.33 -1.86
CA ALA A 146 -15.24 1.14 -1.13
C ALA A 146 -16.69 1.26 -0.62
N ASP A 147 -17.05 2.41 -0.06
CA ASP A 147 -18.39 2.67 0.47
C ASP A 147 -19.45 2.66 -0.67
N ILE A 148 -19.17 3.31 -1.80
CA ILE A 148 -20.06 3.29 -2.98
C ILE A 148 -20.22 1.87 -3.55
N ALA A 149 -19.14 1.08 -3.56
CA ALA A 149 -19.19 -0.30 -4.02
C ALA A 149 -19.82 -1.25 -3.00
N ASN A 150 -20.03 -0.79 -1.75
CA ASN A 150 -20.48 -1.60 -0.62
C ASN A 150 -19.55 -2.82 -0.36
N VAL A 151 -18.24 -2.59 -0.40
CA VAL A 151 -17.21 -3.62 -0.21
C VAL A 151 -16.31 -3.22 0.98
N PRO A 152 -16.04 -4.13 1.93
CA PRO A 152 -15.18 -3.85 3.09
C PRO A 152 -13.69 -3.90 2.69
N LEU A 153 -13.26 -3.03 1.77
CA LEU A 153 -11.87 -2.93 1.36
C LEU A 153 -11.02 -2.41 2.52
N ILE A 154 -9.96 -3.15 2.86
CA ILE A 154 -8.98 -2.72 3.84
C ILE A 154 -8.08 -1.66 3.20
N ILE A 155 -7.99 -0.48 3.82
CA ILE A 155 -7.15 0.62 3.36
C ILE A 155 -5.96 0.76 4.30
N LEU A 156 -4.74 0.65 3.73
CA LEU A 156 -3.50 0.86 4.45
C LEU A 156 -2.91 2.22 4.04
N ALA A 157 -2.55 3.03 5.03
CA ALA A 157 -1.82 4.27 4.80
C ALA A 157 -0.34 4.05 5.07
N ARG A 158 0.49 4.10 4.03
CA ARG A 158 1.93 4.05 4.13
C ARG A 158 2.50 5.46 4.21
N THR A 159 3.46 5.68 5.11
CA THR A 159 4.26 6.91 5.12
C THR A 159 5.71 6.61 4.83
N ASP A 160 6.29 7.37 3.93
CA ASP A 160 7.71 7.36 3.56
C ASP A 160 8.53 8.44 4.30
N ALA A 161 7.91 9.16 5.23
CA ALA A 161 8.50 10.32 5.92
C ALA A 161 9.74 9.99 6.76
N ASN A 162 9.96 8.71 7.12
CA ASN A 162 11.17 8.32 7.84
C ASN A 162 12.45 8.59 7.02
N ALA A 163 12.39 8.48 5.70
CA ALA A 163 13.54 8.67 4.82
C ALA A 163 13.39 9.80 3.79
N ALA A 164 12.18 10.28 3.53
CA ALA A 164 11.93 11.33 2.53
C ALA A 164 12.37 12.71 3.03
N LYS A 165 13.25 13.36 2.27
CA LYS A 165 13.84 14.65 2.62
C LYS A 165 13.16 15.86 2.00
N LEU A 166 12.18 15.64 1.14
CA LEU A 166 11.51 16.69 0.35
C LEU A 166 9.99 16.60 0.51
N ILE A 167 9.33 17.75 0.40
CA ILE A 167 7.87 17.89 0.35
C ILE A 167 7.49 18.92 -0.71
N THR A 168 6.32 18.74 -1.33
CA THR A 168 5.88 19.60 -2.46
C THR A 168 5.54 21.03 -2.06
N ASN A 169 5.03 21.27 -0.84
CA ASN A 169 4.69 22.63 -0.37
C ASN A 169 4.76 22.72 1.17
N ASP A 170 4.61 23.93 1.70
CA ASP A 170 4.81 24.31 3.10
C ASP A 170 3.53 24.73 3.85
N HIS A 171 2.34 24.50 3.26
CA HIS A 171 1.10 25.04 3.81
C HIS A 171 0.44 24.19 4.87
N ASP A 172 0.72 22.88 4.88
CA ASP A 172 0.03 21.96 5.79
C ASP A 172 0.54 22.12 7.23
N GLU A 173 -0.39 22.37 8.15
CA GLU A 173 -0.08 22.60 9.57
C GLU A 173 0.64 21.41 10.21
N ASN A 174 0.31 20.18 9.79
CA ASN A 174 0.94 18.97 10.32
C ASN A 174 2.40 18.83 9.89
N ASP A 175 2.76 19.44 8.77
CA ASP A 175 4.11 19.35 8.19
C ASP A 175 5.01 20.53 8.58
N LYS A 176 4.46 21.67 9.01
CA LYS A 176 5.21 22.90 9.33
C LYS A 176 6.36 22.70 10.32
N ALA A 177 6.16 21.87 11.36
CA ALA A 177 7.18 21.63 12.37
C ALA A 177 8.45 20.93 11.82
N PHE A 178 8.33 20.29 10.65
CA PHE A 178 9.40 19.54 10.01
C PHE A 178 10.09 20.30 8.87
N LEU A 179 9.60 21.48 8.46
CA LEU A 179 10.23 22.29 7.43
C LEU A 179 11.58 22.84 7.90
N THR A 180 12.56 22.85 7.01
CA THR A 180 13.89 23.45 7.29
C THR A 180 13.95 24.93 6.92
N GLY A 181 13.03 25.40 6.08
CA GLY A 181 13.05 26.73 5.48
C GLY A 181 13.84 26.81 4.15
N GLU A 182 14.50 25.72 3.76
CA GLU A 182 15.27 25.63 2.52
C GLU A 182 14.46 25.01 1.39
N ARG A 183 14.83 25.32 0.14
CA ARG A 183 14.23 24.77 -1.08
C ARG A 183 15.26 24.09 -1.96
N SER A 184 14.86 23.01 -2.62
CA SER A 184 15.66 22.37 -3.65
C SER A 184 15.66 23.21 -4.95
N PRO A 185 16.60 22.96 -5.88
CA PRO A 185 16.61 23.63 -7.19
C PRO A 185 15.31 23.43 -7.99
N GLU A 186 14.63 22.29 -7.81
CA GLU A 186 13.35 21.96 -8.45
C GLU A 186 12.17 22.69 -7.79
N GLY A 187 12.40 23.35 -6.65
CA GLY A 187 11.40 24.13 -5.93
C GLY A 187 10.65 23.38 -4.82
N PHE A 188 11.02 22.14 -4.51
CA PHE A 188 10.52 21.41 -3.34
C PHE A 188 11.10 21.99 -2.05
N PHE A 189 10.42 21.76 -0.93
CA PHE A 189 10.89 22.17 0.39
C PHE A 189 11.65 21.03 1.07
N TYR A 190 12.76 21.33 1.74
CA TYR A 190 13.45 20.35 2.58
C TYR A 190 12.73 20.15 3.91
N VAL A 191 12.66 18.90 4.35
CA VAL A 191 12.08 18.50 5.64
C VAL A 191 13.08 17.77 6.52
N LYS A 192 12.91 17.90 7.83
CA LYS A 192 13.57 17.08 8.85
C LYS A 192 12.90 15.72 8.86
N HIS A 193 13.42 14.82 8.00
CA HIS A 193 12.94 13.45 7.93
C HIS A 193 13.25 12.65 9.19
N GLY A 194 12.62 11.52 9.36
CA GLY A 194 12.86 10.60 10.48
C GLY A 194 11.58 10.14 11.17
N ILE A 195 11.78 9.34 12.21
CA ILE A 195 10.67 8.66 12.89
C ILE A 195 9.64 9.62 13.48
N GLU A 196 10.03 10.82 13.91
CA GLU A 196 9.11 11.82 14.46
C GLU A 196 8.13 12.33 13.38
N GLN A 197 8.63 12.59 12.17
CA GLN A 197 7.77 12.98 11.06
C GLN A 197 6.87 11.82 10.64
N ALA A 198 7.38 10.59 10.58
CA ALA A 198 6.58 9.41 10.30
C ALA A 198 5.47 9.20 11.34
N ILE A 199 5.75 9.38 12.63
CA ILE A 199 4.76 9.33 13.72
C ILE A 199 3.70 10.40 13.54
N SER A 200 4.08 11.66 13.28
CA SER A 200 3.15 12.77 13.08
C SER A 200 2.15 12.45 11.95
N ARG A 201 2.66 11.95 10.82
CA ARG A 201 1.83 11.55 9.69
C ARG A 201 0.98 10.32 9.97
N GLY A 202 1.55 9.29 10.59
CA GLY A 202 0.82 8.09 11.00
C GLY A 202 -0.37 8.42 11.90
N LEU A 203 -0.19 9.33 12.87
CA LEU A 203 -1.28 9.82 13.73
C LEU A 203 -2.36 10.58 12.95
N ALA A 204 -1.98 11.35 11.92
CA ALA A 204 -2.91 12.07 11.06
C ALA A 204 -3.71 11.11 10.13
N TYR A 205 -3.10 10.01 9.69
CA TYR A 205 -3.71 9.02 8.79
C TYR A 205 -4.61 8.01 9.52
N ALA A 206 -4.32 7.74 10.80
CA ALA A 206 -5.00 6.70 11.58
C ALA A 206 -6.53 6.78 11.60
N PRO A 207 -7.19 7.95 11.57
CA PRO A 207 -8.66 8.03 11.47
C PRO A 207 -9.23 7.59 10.12
N TYR A 208 -8.40 7.54 9.07
CA TYR A 208 -8.82 7.37 7.67
C TYR A 208 -8.35 6.06 7.03
N ALA A 209 -7.59 5.26 7.76
CA ALA A 209 -7.08 3.98 7.31
C ALA A 209 -7.31 2.88 8.35
N ASP A 210 -7.45 1.66 7.90
CA ASP A 210 -7.61 0.50 8.77
C ASP A 210 -6.25 0.09 9.39
N LEU A 211 -5.17 0.33 8.66
CA LEU A 211 -3.82 -0.04 9.04
C LEU A 211 -2.83 1.07 8.65
N ILE A 212 -1.82 1.31 9.49
CA ILE A 212 -0.76 2.29 9.24
C ILE A 212 0.57 1.58 9.02
N TRP A 213 1.26 1.96 7.95
CA TRP A 213 2.56 1.40 7.56
C TRP A 213 3.66 2.47 7.65
N CYS A 214 4.69 2.18 8.45
CA CYS A 214 5.92 2.96 8.47
C CYS A 214 6.96 2.31 7.56
N GLU A 215 7.28 2.97 6.44
CA GLU A 215 8.31 2.52 5.51
C GLU A 215 9.69 3.00 5.96
N THR A 216 10.69 2.11 5.88
CA THR A 216 12.08 2.45 6.21
C THR A 216 13.07 1.99 5.14
N ALA A 217 14.22 2.64 5.08
CA ALA A 217 15.32 2.19 4.22
C ALA A 217 16.10 1.03 4.85
N THR A 218 16.17 1.00 6.19
CA THR A 218 16.86 -0.04 6.97
C THR A 218 16.02 -0.32 8.22
N PRO A 219 15.58 -1.58 8.44
CA PRO A 219 14.79 -1.93 9.61
C PRO A 219 15.50 -1.61 10.93
N ASN A 220 14.78 -0.99 11.85
CA ASN A 220 15.25 -0.64 13.19
C ASN A 220 14.15 -0.91 14.23
N LEU A 221 14.40 -1.87 15.12
CA LEU A 221 13.42 -2.30 16.12
C LEU A 221 13.03 -1.19 17.10
N GLU A 222 13.98 -0.33 17.48
CA GLU A 222 13.74 0.81 18.39
C GLU A 222 12.78 1.84 17.74
N GLU A 223 13.01 2.16 16.46
CA GLU A 223 12.12 3.04 15.70
C GLU A 223 10.74 2.40 15.51
N ALA A 224 10.68 1.11 15.17
CA ALA A 224 9.43 0.38 15.04
C ALA A 224 8.61 0.42 16.32
N LYS A 225 9.26 0.18 17.48
CA LYS A 225 8.64 0.26 18.80
C LYS A 225 8.15 1.66 19.10
N LYS A 226 8.99 2.68 18.87
CA LYS A 226 8.63 4.10 19.08
C LYS A 226 7.44 4.52 18.26
N PHE A 227 7.38 4.09 16.99
CA PHE A 227 6.24 4.31 16.11
C PHE A 227 4.98 3.65 16.67
N ALA A 228 5.06 2.36 17.00
CA ALA A 228 3.94 1.59 17.52
C ALA A 228 3.38 2.18 18.83
N ASP A 229 4.25 2.50 19.78
CA ASP A 229 3.88 3.08 21.08
C ASP A 229 3.15 4.43 20.90
N ALA A 230 3.64 5.27 19.99
CA ALA A 230 3.03 6.57 19.70
C ALA A 230 1.64 6.43 19.08
N ILE A 231 1.47 5.55 18.10
CA ILE A 231 0.19 5.30 17.46
C ILE A 231 -0.78 4.66 18.45
N HIS A 232 -0.39 3.61 19.16
CA HIS A 232 -1.26 2.89 20.09
C HIS A 232 -1.66 3.74 21.30
N LYS A 233 -0.85 4.69 21.73
CA LYS A 233 -1.22 5.64 22.79
C LYS A 233 -2.47 6.44 22.44
N LYS A 234 -2.64 6.84 21.18
CA LYS A 234 -3.80 7.63 20.70
C LYS A 234 -4.90 6.77 20.09
N TYR A 235 -4.52 5.68 19.45
CA TYR A 235 -5.44 4.77 18.76
C TYR A 235 -5.15 3.31 19.21
N PRO A 236 -5.59 2.93 20.42
CA PRO A 236 -5.38 1.56 20.93
C PRO A 236 -5.94 0.52 19.95
N GLY A 237 -5.13 -0.51 19.66
CA GLY A 237 -5.53 -1.60 18.75
C GLY A 237 -5.44 -1.27 17.26
N LYS A 238 -4.96 -0.09 16.84
CA LYS A 238 -4.70 0.22 15.44
C LYS A 238 -3.69 -0.79 14.87
N LEU A 239 -4.05 -1.44 13.77
CA LEU A 239 -3.14 -2.36 13.09
C LEU A 239 -1.98 -1.59 12.45
N LEU A 240 -0.80 -2.19 12.51
CA LEU A 240 0.43 -1.58 12.03
C LEU A 240 1.18 -2.53 11.10
N ALA A 241 1.89 -1.96 10.13
CA ALA A 241 2.91 -2.62 9.33
C ALA A 241 4.22 -1.81 9.41
N TYR A 242 5.31 -2.53 9.32
CA TYR A 242 6.66 -1.98 9.34
C TYR A 242 7.53 -2.77 8.37
N ASN A 243 8.40 -2.09 7.64
CA ASN A 243 9.31 -2.69 6.67
C ASN A 243 10.74 -2.22 6.91
#